data_4c868c0db3c2b0617c81fa7e24392258
#
_entry.id   4c868c0db3c2b0617c81fa7e24392258
#
_cell.length_a   1.000
_cell.length_b   1.000
_cell.length_c   1.000
_cell.angle_alpha   90.00
_cell.angle_beta   90.00
_cell.angle_gamma   90.00
#
_symmetry.space_group_name_H-M   'P 1'
#
loop_
_entity.id
_entity.type
_entity.pdbx_description
1 polymer ?
#
loop_
_entity_poly.entity_id
_entity_poly.type
_entity_poly.pdbx_seq_one_letter_code
_entity_poly.pdbx_strand_id
1 'polypeptide(L)'
;MRVSRTSSVTPQPRVPLLARASRPRCIVPCNSTRRPLGPNQSTFSDESPEEAMARRRKESDRVEERVQLVDSVRDLEGYFERAGERLVVIEIESAGVCQTGWDEEPELHWKDDQKAALEPCQRLKHVFQRTARDCPDVEFLTVQAEDDNGEEICDRLGVDVLPTVQFWKNGKLLWEHKGIDNLTQDLGEGVLYFGDTAGGQEKASTYIQDLDSREEVRQFVEGEEDDKKLVVVDVSLSDASPCVHIFPAVMALAKNFSGLAKFARVMADKNEDLRGFMDDQEITQVPTFLFYRGGEMIGRHVGSSRGDLIGQILTMQSAAGIPPPRPPTGAKKRQPMRRGRYTKSAPPS
;
A
#
# COMPACT_ATOMS: atom_id res chain seq x y z
N MET A 1 -26.80 -37.83 48.04
CA MET A 1 -27.49 -36.53 47.96
C MET A 1 -27.02 -35.83 46.70
N ARG A 2 -27.88 -35.80 45.66
CA ARG A 2 -27.60 -35.10 44.40
C ARG A 2 -28.26 -33.71 44.50
N VAL A 3 -27.48 -32.65 44.34
CA VAL A 3 -27.99 -31.28 44.28
C VAL A 3 -28.00 -30.87 42.81
N SER A 4 -29.19 -30.76 42.25
CA SER A 4 -29.46 -30.22 40.91
C SER A 4 -29.41 -28.68 40.95
N ARG A 5 -28.53 -28.07 40.18
CA ARG A 5 -28.56 -26.61 39.94
C ARG A 5 -29.28 -26.35 38.63
N THR A 6 -30.42 -25.75 38.71
CA THR A 6 -31.17 -25.18 37.60
C THR A 6 -30.63 -23.78 37.27
N SER A 7 -30.11 -23.63 36.05
CA SER A 7 -29.68 -22.32 35.52
C SER A 7 -30.88 -21.63 34.89
N SER A 8 -31.28 -20.50 35.45
CA SER A 8 -32.28 -19.60 34.88
C SER A 8 -31.63 -18.73 33.81
N VAL A 9 -32.05 -18.90 32.55
CA VAL A 9 -31.69 -18.06 31.42
C VAL A 9 -32.67 -16.88 31.39
N THR A 10 -32.18 -15.65 31.61
CA THR A 10 -32.90 -14.41 31.40
C THR A 10 -32.86 -14.00 29.93
N PRO A 11 -33.99 -13.68 29.29
CA PRO A 11 -33.97 -13.24 27.90
C PRO A 11 -33.49 -11.79 27.79
N GLN A 12 -32.53 -11.54 26.90
CA GLN A 12 -32.07 -10.21 26.54
C GLN A 12 -33.10 -9.47 25.66
N PRO A 13 -33.26 -8.15 25.81
CA PRO A 13 -34.18 -7.36 24.99
C PRO A 13 -33.65 -7.24 23.55
N ARG A 14 -34.55 -7.47 22.59
CA ARG A 14 -34.32 -7.26 21.15
C ARG A 14 -34.13 -5.77 20.85
N VAL A 15 -32.98 -5.41 20.31
CA VAL A 15 -32.72 -4.07 19.77
C VAL A 15 -33.44 -3.95 18.40
N PRO A 16 -34.21 -2.88 18.14
CA PRO A 16 -34.85 -2.71 16.83
C PRO A 16 -33.83 -2.40 15.75
N LEU A 17 -33.96 -3.09 14.61
CA LEU A 17 -33.24 -2.85 13.37
C LEU A 17 -33.54 -1.42 12.88
N LEU A 18 -32.57 -0.52 13.08
CA LEU A 18 -32.60 0.80 12.43
C LEU A 18 -32.37 0.64 10.93
N ALA A 19 -33.27 1.25 10.17
CA ALA A 19 -33.28 1.27 8.73
C ALA A 19 -31.93 1.72 8.15
N ARG A 20 -31.45 0.96 7.15
CA ARG A 20 -30.27 1.29 6.33
C ARG A 20 -30.45 2.68 5.72
N ALA A 21 -29.74 3.66 6.24
CA ALA A 21 -29.55 4.93 5.56
C ALA A 21 -28.68 4.67 4.30
N SER A 22 -29.25 4.92 3.14
CA SER A 22 -28.56 4.91 1.84
C SER A 22 -27.38 5.89 1.88
N ARG A 23 -26.16 5.38 1.76
CA ARG A 23 -24.95 6.19 1.61
C ARG A 23 -25.05 6.99 0.30
N PRO A 24 -24.77 8.30 0.30
CA PRO A 24 -24.70 9.06 -0.93
C PRO A 24 -23.50 8.55 -1.76
N ARG A 25 -23.77 8.16 -3.00
CA ARG A 25 -22.74 7.89 -3.99
C ARG A 25 -21.97 9.18 -4.24
N CYS A 26 -20.71 9.24 -3.84
CA CYS A 26 -19.79 10.25 -4.34
C CYS A 26 -19.54 9.98 -5.83
N ILE A 27 -20.32 10.63 -6.67
CA ILE A 27 -19.99 10.77 -8.09
C ILE A 27 -18.87 11.82 -8.13
N VAL A 28 -17.65 11.37 -8.25
CA VAL A 28 -16.53 12.24 -8.62
C VAL A 28 -16.70 12.52 -10.10
N PRO A 29 -17.03 13.75 -10.52
CA PRO A 29 -17.06 14.06 -11.93
C PRO A 29 -15.61 14.02 -12.45
N CYS A 30 -15.35 13.11 -13.36
CA CYS A 30 -14.14 13.06 -14.15
C CYS A 30 -14.15 14.28 -15.08
N ASN A 31 -13.77 15.44 -14.56
CA ASN A 31 -13.59 16.64 -15.37
C ASN A 31 -12.22 16.54 -16.05
N SER A 32 -12.19 15.81 -17.17
CA SER A 32 -11.12 15.96 -18.16
C SER A 32 -11.26 17.34 -18.82
N THR A 33 -10.83 18.39 -18.16
CA THR A 33 -10.54 19.64 -18.83
C THR A 33 -9.31 19.40 -19.71
N ARG A 34 -9.57 19.03 -20.96
CA ARG A 34 -8.59 19.13 -22.04
C ARG A 34 -8.08 20.57 -22.06
N ARG A 35 -6.84 20.79 -21.62
CA ARG A 35 -6.13 22.03 -21.92
C ARG A 35 -6.03 22.13 -23.44
N PRO A 36 -6.35 23.26 -24.06
CA PRO A 36 -6.00 23.47 -25.46
C PRO A 36 -4.48 23.42 -25.56
N LEU A 37 -3.96 22.41 -26.26
CA LEU A 37 -2.56 22.29 -26.62
C LEU A 37 -2.23 23.51 -27.52
N GLY A 38 -1.23 24.29 -27.14
CA GLY A 38 -0.66 25.32 -27.98
C GLY A 38 -0.12 24.70 -29.28
N PRO A 39 0.02 25.49 -30.37
CA PRO A 39 0.24 24.99 -31.73
C PRO A 39 1.63 24.40 -32.01
N ASN A 40 2.39 23.90 -31.04
CA ASN A 40 3.73 23.36 -31.26
C ASN A 40 4.09 22.22 -30.31
N GLN A 41 3.34 21.13 -30.34
CA GLN A 41 3.81 19.81 -29.89
C GLN A 41 3.00 18.69 -30.56
N SER A 42 3.07 18.61 -31.89
CA SER A 42 2.73 17.41 -32.64
C SER A 42 3.97 16.52 -32.77
N THR A 43 4.37 15.86 -31.70
CA THR A 43 5.20 14.66 -31.79
C THR A 43 4.33 13.43 -31.61
N PHE A 44 3.22 13.35 -32.36
CA PHE A 44 2.73 12.06 -32.78
C PHE A 44 3.69 11.64 -33.90
N SER A 45 4.59 10.74 -33.59
CA SER A 45 5.36 10.02 -34.58
C SER A 45 4.37 9.45 -35.60
N ASP A 46 4.66 9.64 -36.90
CA ASP A 46 4.00 8.95 -38.01
C ASP A 46 4.30 7.43 -37.97
N GLU A 47 4.06 6.80 -36.80
CA GLU A 47 4.29 5.39 -36.56
C GLU A 47 3.14 4.65 -37.26
N SER A 48 3.51 3.77 -38.18
CA SER A 48 2.53 2.91 -38.86
C SER A 48 1.87 1.95 -37.84
N PRO A 49 0.65 1.47 -38.11
CA PRO A 49 0.00 0.48 -37.25
C PRO A 49 0.85 -0.78 -37.02
N GLU A 50 1.70 -1.16 -37.98
CA GLU A 50 2.63 -2.29 -37.88
C GLU A 50 3.79 -2.00 -36.93
N GLU A 51 4.36 -0.79 -37.00
CA GLU A 51 5.42 -0.36 -36.07
C GLU A 51 4.89 -0.22 -34.65
N ALA A 52 3.66 0.30 -34.47
CA ALA A 52 3.00 0.35 -33.17
C ALA A 52 2.74 -1.05 -32.59
N MET A 53 2.35 -2.02 -33.44
CA MET A 53 2.21 -3.41 -32.99
C MET A 53 3.55 -4.06 -32.69
N ALA A 54 4.58 -3.82 -33.49
CA ALA A 54 5.93 -4.33 -33.23
C ALA A 54 6.53 -3.77 -31.95
N ARG A 55 6.30 -2.48 -31.66
CA ARG A 55 6.70 -1.85 -30.40
C ARG A 55 5.98 -2.47 -29.21
N ARG A 56 4.65 -2.67 -29.31
CA ARG A 56 3.85 -3.31 -28.25
C ARG A 56 4.30 -4.74 -27.98
N ARG A 57 4.65 -5.52 -29.04
CA ARG A 57 5.22 -6.85 -28.88
C ARG A 57 6.56 -6.81 -28.15
N LYS A 58 7.48 -5.93 -28.55
CA LYS A 58 8.77 -5.76 -27.85
C LYS A 58 8.61 -5.31 -26.40
N GLU A 59 7.59 -4.49 -26.11
CA GLU A 59 7.26 -4.10 -24.74
C GLU A 59 6.70 -5.29 -23.95
N SER A 60 5.83 -6.10 -24.57
CA SER A 60 5.29 -7.32 -23.97
C SER A 60 6.40 -8.34 -23.69
N ASP A 61 7.25 -8.63 -24.68
CA ASP A 61 8.37 -9.56 -24.53
C ASP A 61 9.32 -9.11 -23.41
N ARG A 62 9.61 -7.80 -23.30
CA ARG A 62 10.42 -7.25 -22.20
C ARG A 62 9.75 -7.36 -20.82
N VAL A 63 8.44 -7.34 -20.78
CA VAL A 63 7.68 -7.51 -19.54
C VAL A 63 7.70 -8.97 -19.12
N GLU A 64 7.56 -9.91 -20.07
CA GLU A 64 7.67 -11.34 -19.80
C GLU A 64 9.09 -11.72 -19.32
N GLU A 65 10.14 -11.05 -19.83
CA GLU A 65 11.52 -11.21 -19.34
C GLU A 65 11.71 -10.74 -17.88
N ARG A 66 10.87 -9.85 -17.36
CA ARG A 66 10.99 -9.29 -16.01
C ARG A 66 10.29 -10.11 -14.93
N VAL A 67 9.29 -10.90 -15.31
CA VAL A 67 8.58 -11.81 -14.42
C VAL A 67 9.05 -13.22 -14.76
N GLN A 68 9.67 -13.88 -13.80
CA GLN A 68 10.24 -15.22 -14.00
C GLN A 68 9.24 -16.27 -13.52
N LEU A 69 8.98 -17.26 -14.37
CA LEU A 69 8.20 -18.44 -13.99
C LEU A 69 9.06 -19.35 -13.10
N VAL A 70 8.46 -19.86 -12.04
CA VAL A 70 9.09 -20.81 -11.12
C VAL A 70 8.51 -22.19 -11.39
N ASP A 71 9.34 -23.09 -11.91
CA ASP A 71 8.92 -24.44 -12.32
C ASP A 71 9.22 -25.50 -11.26
N SER A 72 10.00 -25.18 -10.22
CA SER A 72 10.36 -26.11 -9.16
C SER A 72 10.80 -25.41 -7.88
N VAL A 73 10.73 -26.12 -6.74
CA VAL A 73 11.26 -25.64 -5.45
C VAL A 73 12.75 -25.32 -5.54
N ARG A 74 13.50 -26.07 -6.34
CA ARG A 74 14.94 -25.83 -6.55
C ARG A 74 15.17 -24.49 -7.26
N ASP A 75 14.36 -24.16 -8.25
CA ASP A 75 14.44 -22.87 -8.96
C ASP A 75 14.08 -21.72 -8.02
N LEU A 76 13.04 -21.91 -7.21
CA LEU A 76 12.63 -20.95 -6.18
C LEU A 76 13.79 -20.63 -5.22
N GLU A 77 14.45 -21.63 -4.66
CA GLU A 77 15.59 -21.43 -3.77
C GLU A 77 16.76 -20.75 -4.50
N GLY A 78 17.00 -21.12 -5.77
CA GLY A 78 17.97 -20.45 -6.62
C GLY A 78 17.66 -18.98 -6.89
N TYR A 79 16.38 -18.59 -6.96
CA TYR A 79 15.97 -17.18 -7.04
C TYR A 79 16.23 -16.44 -5.72
N PHE A 80 15.90 -17.03 -4.57
CA PHE A 80 16.19 -16.44 -3.26
C PHE A 80 17.70 -16.21 -3.05
N GLU A 81 18.54 -17.18 -3.41
CA GLU A 81 20.00 -17.04 -3.32
C GLU A 81 20.54 -15.92 -4.23
N ARG A 82 20.06 -15.82 -5.47
CA ARG A 82 20.48 -14.76 -6.40
C ARG A 82 19.99 -13.39 -6.01
N ALA A 83 18.80 -13.31 -5.45
CA ALA A 83 18.23 -12.04 -4.99
C ALA A 83 19.00 -11.47 -3.81
N GLY A 84 19.47 -12.31 -2.87
CA GLY A 84 20.16 -11.89 -1.67
C GLY A 84 19.30 -10.91 -0.86
N GLU A 85 19.80 -9.68 -0.69
CA GLU A 85 19.06 -8.63 0.06
C GLU A 85 17.97 -7.91 -0.74
N ARG A 86 17.82 -8.19 -2.03
CA ARG A 86 16.77 -7.60 -2.85
C ARG A 86 15.41 -8.17 -2.46
N LEU A 87 14.39 -7.36 -2.61
CA LEU A 87 13.01 -7.81 -2.45
C LEU A 87 12.66 -8.80 -3.57
N VAL A 88 12.04 -9.91 -3.20
CA VAL A 88 11.42 -10.88 -4.11
C VAL A 88 9.92 -10.83 -3.88
N VAL A 89 9.16 -10.59 -4.93
CA VAL A 89 7.70 -10.60 -4.91
C VAL A 89 7.22 -11.78 -5.73
N ILE A 90 6.44 -12.65 -5.12
CA ILE A 90 5.95 -13.87 -5.75
C ILE A 90 4.43 -13.75 -5.88
N GLU A 91 3.94 -13.87 -7.10
CA GLU A 91 2.53 -14.05 -7.43
C GLU A 91 2.26 -15.55 -7.59
N ILE A 92 1.34 -16.07 -6.81
CA ILE A 92 0.86 -17.45 -6.91
C ILE A 92 -0.56 -17.37 -7.45
N GLU A 93 -0.75 -17.85 -8.66
CA GLU A 93 -2.01 -17.77 -9.37
C GLU A 93 -2.50 -19.16 -9.83
N SER A 94 -3.79 -19.23 -10.16
CA SER A 94 -4.42 -20.39 -10.78
C SER A 94 -4.76 -20.06 -12.22
N ALA A 95 -4.52 -21.01 -13.13
CA ALA A 95 -4.99 -20.91 -14.53
C ALA A 95 -6.50 -21.06 -14.64
N GLY A 96 -7.14 -21.60 -13.61
CA GLY A 96 -8.57 -21.77 -13.48
C GLY A 96 -9.30 -20.51 -13.05
N VAL A 97 -10.39 -20.69 -12.31
CA VAL A 97 -11.20 -19.59 -11.78
C VAL A 97 -10.52 -19.00 -10.55
N CYS A 98 -10.34 -17.68 -10.51
CA CYS A 98 -9.94 -16.96 -9.32
C CYS A 98 -11.03 -17.10 -8.24
N GLN A 99 -10.86 -18.01 -7.31
CA GLN A 99 -11.80 -18.25 -6.23
C GLN A 99 -11.24 -17.78 -4.89
N THR A 100 -12.12 -17.22 -4.09
CA THR A 100 -11.86 -16.82 -2.71
C THR A 100 -11.96 -17.98 -1.71
N GLY A 101 -12.01 -19.23 -2.17
CA GLY A 101 -12.06 -20.42 -1.34
C GLY A 101 -12.12 -21.70 -2.18
N TRP A 102 -11.48 -22.75 -1.71
CA TRP A 102 -11.35 -24.04 -2.38
C TRP A 102 -12.64 -24.90 -2.38
N ASP A 103 -13.67 -24.50 -1.64
CA ASP A 103 -14.76 -25.41 -1.24
C ASP A 103 -16.03 -25.33 -2.11
N GLU A 104 -16.10 -24.41 -3.06
CA GLU A 104 -17.27 -24.31 -3.95
C GLU A 104 -16.83 -24.13 -5.40
N GLU A 105 -17.02 -25.17 -6.22
CA GLU A 105 -16.98 -25.02 -7.68
C GLU A 105 -18.15 -24.11 -8.11
N PRO A 106 -17.88 -22.88 -8.63
CA PRO A 106 -18.97 -22.05 -9.10
C PRO A 106 -19.61 -22.72 -10.34
N GLU A 107 -20.89 -22.99 -10.26
CA GLU A 107 -21.68 -23.36 -11.44
C GLU A 107 -21.77 -22.13 -12.38
N LEU A 108 -20.74 -21.94 -13.19
CA LEU A 108 -20.67 -20.84 -14.16
C LEU A 108 -21.49 -21.23 -15.40
N HIS A 109 -22.73 -20.77 -15.45
CA HIS A 109 -23.66 -21.15 -16.52
C HIS A 109 -23.47 -20.39 -17.84
N TRP A 110 -22.80 -19.22 -17.83
CA TRP A 110 -22.65 -18.34 -18.99
C TRP A 110 -21.20 -17.88 -19.21
N LYS A 111 -20.83 -17.67 -20.49
CA LYS A 111 -19.49 -17.17 -20.86
C LYS A 111 -19.14 -15.82 -20.27
N ASP A 112 -20.15 -14.98 -20.04
CA ASP A 112 -19.95 -13.65 -19.45
C ASP A 112 -19.62 -13.76 -17.95
N ASP A 113 -20.21 -14.73 -17.23
CA ASP A 113 -19.90 -15.00 -15.83
C ASP A 113 -18.48 -15.55 -15.67
N GLN A 114 -18.06 -16.47 -16.58
CA GLN A 114 -16.68 -16.97 -16.62
C GLN A 114 -15.68 -15.84 -16.86
N LYS A 115 -15.98 -14.92 -17.79
CA LYS A 115 -15.13 -13.76 -18.06
C LYS A 115 -15.03 -12.83 -16.84
N ALA A 116 -16.15 -12.58 -16.17
CA ALA A 116 -16.19 -11.76 -14.96
C ALA A 116 -15.41 -12.41 -13.80
N ALA A 117 -15.48 -13.73 -13.67
CA ALA A 117 -14.74 -14.47 -12.66
C ALA A 117 -13.22 -14.47 -12.89
N LEU A 118 -12.77 -14.45 -14.15
CA LEU A 118 -11.35 -14.39 -14.51
C LEU A 118 -10.78 -12.95 -14.51
N GLU A 119 -11.64 -11.93 -14.60
CA GLU A 119 -11.19 -10.52 -14.68
C GLU A 119 -10.26 -10.10 -13.54
N PRO A 120 -10.49 -10.47 -12.26
CA PRO A 120 -9.62 -10.08 -11.17
C PRO A 120 -8.18 -10.61 -11.32
N CYS A 121 -8.02 -11.88 -11.71
CA CYS A 121 -6.69 -12.48 -11.92
C CYS A 121 -5.99 -11.88 -13.14
N GLN A 122 -6.72 -11.66 -14.24
CA GLN A 122 -6.15 -10.98 -15.40
C GLN A 122 -5.71 -9.54 -15.06
N ARG A 123 -6.50 -8.84 -14.24
CA ARG A 123 -6.14 -7.51 -13.76
C ARG A 123 -4.89 -7.56 -12.89
N LEU A 124 -4.80 -8.52 -11.97
CA LEU A 124 -3.60 -8.73 -11.15
C LEU A 124 -2.39 -8.95 -12.04
N LYS A 125 -2.44 -9.90 -12.95
CA LYS A 125 -1.35 -10.20 -13.89
C LYS A 125 -0.85 -8.95 -14.61
N HIS A 126 -1.76 -8.12 -15.14
CA HIS A 126 -1.39 -6.86 -15.79
C HIS A 126 -0.73 -5.87 -14.84
N VAL A 127 -1.24 -5.75 -13.60
CA VAL A 127 -0.66 -4.85 -12.59
C VAL A 127 0.69 -5.38 -12.14
N PHE A 128 0.82 -6.69 -11.93
CA PHE A 128 2.07 -7.35 -11.54
C PHE A 128 3.16 -7.14 -12.58
N GLN A 129 2.87 -7.44 -13.85
CA GLN A 129 3.78 -7.21 -14.97
C GLN A 129 4.19 -5.74 -15.11
N ARG A 130 3.24 -4.81 -14.94
CA ARG A 130 3.52 -3.37 -14.96
C ARG A 130 4.45 -2.98 -13.82
N THR A 131 4.16 -3.44 -12.60
CA THR A 131 4.98 -3.16 -11.41
C THR A 131 6.39 -3.71 -11.57
N ALA A 132 6.52 -4.93 -12.11
CA ALA A 132 7.81 -5.55 -12.40
C ALA A 132 8.68 -4.72 -13.37
N ARG A 133 8.05 -4.11 -14.38
CA ARG A 133 8.73 -3.20 -15.31
C ARG A 133 9.20 -1.92 -14.65
N ASP A 134 8.34 -1.39 -13.78
CA ASP A 134 8.55 -0.08 -13.16
C ASP A 134 9.50 -0.16 -11.94
N CYS A 135 9.76 -1.37 -11.40
CA CYS A 135 10.62 -1.61 -10.23
C CYS A 135 11.79 -2.54 -10.57
N PRO A 136 12.86 -2.06 -11.23
CA PRO A 136 13.98 -2.89 -11.68
C PRO A 136 14.81 -3.50 -10.54
N ASP A 137 14.75 -2.92 -9.35
CA ASP A 137 15.51 -3.36 -8.17
C ASP A 137 14.82 -4.51 -7.41
N VAL A 138 13.62 -4.92 -7.84
CA VAL A 138 12.80 -5.98 -7.25
C VAL A 138 12.76 -7.18 -8.18
N GLU A 139 12.88 -8.39 -7.65
CA GLU A 139 12.67 -9.63 -8.39
C GLU A 139 11.18 -10.01 -8.35
N PHE A 140 10.63 -10.30 -9.52
CA PHE A 140 9.23 -10.70 -9.66
C PHE A 140 9.14 -12.13 -10.19
N LEU A 141 8.47 -12.98 -9.41
CA LEU A 141 8.30 -14.39 -9.72
C LEU A 141 6.81 -14.70 -9.84
N THR A 142 6.46 -15.64 -10.72
CA THR A 142 5.10 -16.17 -10.82
C THR A 142 5.13 -17.68 -10.69
N VAL A 143 4.15 -18.23 -9.98
CA VAL A 143 3.94 -19.66 -9.77
C VAL A 143 2.53 -19.99 -10.26
N GLN A 144 2.42 -21.01 -11.10
CA GLN A 144 1.14 -21.60 -11.50
C GLN A 144 0.84 -22.79 -10.59
N ALA A 145 -0.21 -22.68 -9.79
CA ALA A 145 -0.51 -23.71 -8.79
C ALA A 145 -0.90 -25.06 -9.39
N GLU A 146 -1.42 -25.06 -10.64
CA GLU A 146 -1.84 -26.27 -11.35
C GLU A 146 -0.72 -26.96 -12.14
N ASP A 147 0.48 -26.37 -12.23
CA ASP A 147 1.61 -27.00 -12.90
C ASP A 147 2.10 -28.23 -12.12
N ASP A 148 2.81 -29.14 -12.78
CA ASP A 148 3.23 -30.43 -12.25
C ASP A 148 3.92 -30.37 -10.86
N ASN A 149 4.65 -29.27 -10.60
CA ASN A 149 5.32 -29.02 -9.31
C ASN A 149 4.64 -27.89 -8.51
N GLY A 150 3.50 -27.39 -8.95
CA GLY A 150 2.81 -26.25 -8.33
C GLY A 150 2.41 -26.52 -6.90
N GLU A 151 1.88 -27.72 -6.61
CA GLU A 151 1.51 -28.14 -5.27
C GLU A 151 2.73 -28.16 -4.31
N GLU A 152 3.87 -28.70 -4.73
CA GLU A 152 5.11 -28.72 -3.93
C GLU A 152 5.64 -27.30 -3.65
N ILE A 153 5.53 -26.40 -4.64
CA ILE A 153 5.92 -25.00 -4.47
C ILE A 153 4.96 -24.28 -3.50
N CYS A 154 3.65 -24.48 -3.64
CA CYS A 154 2.64 -23.93 -2.74
C CYS A 154 2.85 -24.42 -1.30
N ASP A 155 3.11 -25.69 -1.10
CA ASP A 155 3.43 -26.26 0.22
C ASP A 155 4.70 -25.62 0.81
N ARG A 156 5.77 -25.45 -0.01
CA ARG A 156 7.01 -24.80 0.42
C ARG A 156 6.80 -23.33 0.82
N LEU A 157 5.91 -22.63 0.12
CA LEU A 157 5.57 -21.23 0.37
C LEU A 157 4.49 -21.05 1.47
N GLY A 158 3.83 -22.14 1.89
CA GLY A 158 2.75 -22.11 2.87
C GLY A 158 1.47 -21.45 2.33
N VAL A 159 1.19 -21.62 1.03
CA VAL A 159 0.04 -21.00 0.36
C VAL A 159 -1.16 -21.94 0.44
N ASP A 160 -2.26 -21.44 1.00
CA ASP A 160 -3.53 -22.14 1.19
C ASP A 160 -4.71 -21.50 0.45
N VAL A 161 -4.54 -20.30 -0.10
CA VAL A 161 -5.56 -19.52 -0.83
C VAL A 161 -4.96 -18.95 -2.10
N LEU A 162 -5.71 -18.98 -3.20
CA LEU A 162 -5.31 -18.38 -4.49
C LEU A 162 -6.29 -17.29 -4.90
N PRO A 163 -5.80 -16.23 -5.56
CA PRO A 163 -4.39 -15.88 -5.72
C PRO A 163 -3.77 -15.41 -4.41
N THR A 164 -2.46 -15.56 -4.26
CA THR A 164 -1.68 -14.99 -3.15
C THR A 164 -0.48 -14.24 -3.71
N VAL A 165 -0.15 -13.11 -3.09
CA VAL A 165 1.10 -12.39 -3.35
C VAL A 165 1.93 -12.37 -2.07
N GLN A 166 3.18 -12.80 -2.17
CA GLN A 166 4.11 -12.85 -1.06
C GLN A 166 5.33 -11.96 -1.30
N PHE A 167 5.83 -11.35 -0.22
CA PHE A 167 6.98 -10.45 -0.20
C PHE A 167 8.09 -11.08 0.63
N TRP A 168 9.21 -11.38 -0.01
CA TRP A 168 10.33 -12.11 0.58
C TRP A 168 11.61 -11.29 0.54
N LYS A 169 12.45 -11.42 1.59
CA LYS A 169 13.79 -10.84 1.62
C LYS A 169 14.72 -11.73 2.42
N ASN A 170 15.91 -11.98 1.90
CA ASN A 170 16.88 -12.90 2.52
C ASN A 170 16.28 -14.30 2.80
N GLY A 171 15.41 -14.81 1.91
CA GLY A 171 14.76 -16.10 2.09
C GLY A 171 13.72 -16.16 3.22
N LYS A 172 13.35 -15.00 3.81
CA LYS A 172 12.33 -14.87 4.85
C LYS A 172 11.08 -14.20 4.27
N LEU A 173 9.91 -14.78 4.55
CA LEU A 173 8.62 -14.14 4.28
C LEU A 173 8.48 -12.92 5.19
N LEU A 174 8.22 -11.75 4.60
CA LEU A 174 7.97 -10.50 5.30
C LEU A 174 6.48 -10.26 5.48
N TRP A 175 5.72 -10.43 4.39
CA TRP A 175 4.29 -10.17 4.36
C TRP A 175 3.63 -10.91 3.21
N GLU A 176 2.33 -11.20 3.36
CA GLU A 176 1.54 -11.81 2.30
C GLU A 176 0.14 -11.18 2.22
N HIS A 177 -0.39 -11.18 1.01
CA HIS A 177 -1.78 -10.85 0.73
C HIS A 177 -2.48 -12.06 0.12
N LYS A 178 -3.62 -12.47 0.69
CA LYS A 178 -4.42 -13.61 0.25
C LYS A 178 -5.75 -13.16 -0.35
N GLY A 179 -6.10 -13.76 -1.47
CA GLY A 179 -7.37 -13.48 -2.16
C GLY A 179 -7.29 -12.28 -3.10
N ILE A 180 -8.46 -11.83 -3.57
CA ILE A 180 -8.59 -10.81 -4.64
C ILE A 180 -8.90 -9.40 -4.12
N ASP A 181 -9.31 -9.28 -2.86
CA ASP A 181 -9.76 -8.00 -2.29
C ASP A 181 -8.58 -7.06 -2.08
N ASN A 182 -8.60 -5.89 -2.74
CA ASN A 182 -7.55 -4.87 -2.68
C ASN A 182 -6.15 -5.32 -3.17
N LEU A 183 -6.02 -6.51 -3.75
CA LEU A 183 -4.75 -7.12 -4.14
C LEU A 183 -3.84 -6.19 -4.98
N THR A 184 -4.41 -5.44 -5.92
CA THR A 184 -3.63 -4.50 -6.75
C THR A 184 -3.10 -3.30 -5.95
N GLN A 185 -3.84 -2.88 -4.92
CA GLN A 185 -3.40 -1.83 -4.01
C GLN A 185 -2.28 -2.36 -3.11
N ASP A 186 -2.51 -3.52 -2.52
CA ASP A 186 -1.60 -4.15 -1.57
C ASP A 186 -0.26 -4.53 -2.23
N LEU A 187 -0.29 -4.99 -3.50
CA LEU A 187 0.92 -5.18 -4.28
C LEU A 187 1.75 -3.89 -4.39
N GLY A 188 1.11 -2.78 -4.76
CA GLY A 188 1.81 -1.50 -4.90
C GLY A 188 2.33 -0.94 -3.57
N GLU A 189 1.53 -1.05 -2.51
CA GLU A 189 1.89 -0.59 -1.17
C GLU A 189 3.00 -1.46 -0.56
N GLY A 190 2.95 -2.78 -0.76
CA GLY A 190 3.98 -3.72 -0.32
C GLY A 190 5.31 -3.51 -1.04
N VAL A 191 5.30 -3.35 -2.36
CA VAL A 191 6.53 -3.03 -3.13
C VAL A 191 7.15 -1.71 -2.65
N LEU A 192 6.35 -0.68 -2.38
CA LEU A 192 6.85 0.58 -1.84
C LEU A 192 7.42 0.42 -0.43
N TYR A 193 6.72 -0.35 0.43
CA TYR A 193 7.08 -0.52 1.83
C TYR A 193 8.37 -1.32 2.03
N PHE A 194 8.56 -2.40 1.25
CA PHE A 194 9.71 -3.31 1.37
C PHE A 194 10.83 -3.05 0.35
N GLY A 195 10.50 -2.43 -0.80
CA GLY A 195 11.40 -2.30 -1.94
C GLY A 195 11.95 -0.91 -2.22
N ASP A 196 11.61 0.11 -1.42
CA ASP A 196 12.09 1.51 -1.57
C ASP A 196 11.53 2.29 -2.78
N THR A 197 10.99 1.62 -3.80
CA THR A 197 10.42 2.28 -4.99
C THR A 197 9.04 1.74 -5.35
N ALA A 198 8.16 2.61 -5.79
CA ALA A 198 6.91 2.24 -6.43
C ALA A 198 6.81 2.94 -7.80
N GLY A 199 7.00 2.14 -8.86
CA GLY A 199 6.63 2.55 -10.20
C GLY A 199 7.31 3.81 -10.73
N GLY A 200 8.65 3.87 -10.76
CA GLY A 200 9.41 4.97 -11.35
C GLY A 200 9.35 6.29 -10.59
N GLN A 201 8.84 6.26 -9.35
CA GLN A 201 8.83 7.41 -8.45
C GLN A 201 10.18 7.57 -7.73
N GLU A 202 10.34 8.71 -7.05
CA GLU A 202 11.49 8.94 -6.19
C GLU A 202 11.52 7.90 -5.07
N LYS A 203 12.72 7.45 -4.72
CA LYS A 203 12.96 6.46 -3.67
C LYS A 203 12.45 6.95 -2.32
N ALA A 204 11.84 6.05 -1.54
CA ALA A 204 11.37 6.37 -0.19
C ALA A 204 12.54 6.79 0.70
N SER A 205 13.70 6.15 0.54
CA SER A 205 14.96 6.47 1.24
C SER A 205 15.46 7.91 1.01
N THR A 206 14.98 8.60 -0.03
CA THR A 206 15.28 10.02 -0.24
C THR A 206 14.61 10.92 0.82
N TYR A 207 13.48 10.49 1.38
CA TYR A 207 12.67 11.29 2.29
C TYR A 207 12.52 10.67 3.67
N ILE A 208 12.67 9.35 3.79
CA ILE A 208 12.51 8.58 5.01
C ILE A 208 13.77 7.75 5.22
N GLN A 209 14.44 7.94 6.33
CA GLN A 209 15.64 7.17 6.68
C GLN A 209 15.23 5.92 7.47
N ASP A 210 15.64 4.74 7.02
CA ASP A 210 15.53 3.53 7.83
C ASP A 210 16.63 3.52 8.89
N LEU A 211 16.25 3.20 10.12
CA LEU A 211 17.15 3.17 11.27
C LEU A 211 17.23 1.73 11.79
N ASP A 212 18.46 1.22 11.92
CA ASP A 212 18.73 -0.19 12.16
C ASP A 212 19.21 -0.49 13.60
N SER A 213 19.39 0.55 14.43
CA SER A 213 19.80 0.43 15.82
C SER A 213 19.26 1.56 16.69
N ARG A 214 19.19 1.33 18.01
CA ARG A 214 18.84 2.38 19.00
C ARG A 214 19.78 3.56 18.91
N GLU A 215 21.05 3.30 18.66
CA GLU A 215 22.07 4.35 18.55
C GLU A 215 21.80 5.24 17.34
N GLU A 216 21.40 4.66 16.19
CA GLU A 216 21.00 5.45 15.03
C GLU A 216 19.73 6.25 15.30
N VAL A 217 18.75 5.69 16.03
CA VAL A 217 17.56 6.44 16.45
C VAL A 217 17.95 7.64 17.32
N ARG A 218 18.83 7.43 18.29
CA ARG A 218 19.34 8.49 19.17
C ARG A 218 20.03 9.58 18.37
N GLN A 219 20.97 9.21 17.49
CA GLN A 219 21.71 10.15 16.64
C GLN A 219 20.78 10.91 15.68
N PHE A 220 19.77 10.23 15.13
CA PHE A 220 18.79 10.85 14.25
C PHE A 220 17.94 11.90 14.97
N VAL A 221 17.59 11.65 16.23
CA VAL A 221 16.76 12.52 17.06
C VAL A 221 17.56 13.68 17.66
N GLU A 222 18.82 13.45 18.06
CA GLU A 222 19.71 14.42 18.73
C GLU A 222 20.56 15.26 17.75
N GLY A 223 20.40 15.09 16.43
CA GLY A 223 21.23 15.77 15.42
C GLY A 223 21.24 17.30 15.55
N GLU A 224 22.42 17.90 15.65
CA GLU A 224 22.64 19.34 15.94
C GLU A 224 21.97 20.31 14.94
N GLU A 225 21.77 19.91 13.68
CA GLU A 225 21.13 20.77 12.67
C GLU A 225 19.60 20.86 12.83
N ASP A 226 19.00 20.08 13.73
CA ASP A 226 17.57 19.79 13.72
C ASP A 226 16.78 20.43 14.87
N ASP A 227 17.39 21.26 15.73
CA ASP A 227 16.69 22.01 16.79
C ASP A 227 15.48 22.80 16.28
N LYS A 228 15.45 23.08 14.96
CA LYS A 228 14.40 23.86 14.30
C LYS A 228 13.38 23.00 13.54
N LYS A 229 13.65 21.71 13.35
CA LYS A 229 12.80 20.81 12.58
C LYS A 229 12.01 19.89 13.49
N LEU A 230 10.86 19.47 13.03
CA LEU A 230 10.13 18.37 13.62
C LEU A 230 10.77 17.05 13.16
N VAL A 231 11.07 16.15 14.10
CA VAL A 231 11.53 14.80 13.79
C VAL A 231 10.39 13.82 14.03
N VAL A 232 10.09 13.01 13.04
CA VAL A 232 9.03 12.01 13.06
C VAL A 232 9.66 10.63 12.87
N VAL A 233 9.49 9.76 13.87
CA VAL A 233 9.96 8.38 13.83
C VAL A 233 8.74 7.47 13.75
N ASP A 234 8.60 6.76 12.62
CA ASP A 234 7.58 5.74 12.37
C ASP A 234 8.09 4.39 12.92
N VAL A 235 7.45 3.89 13.97
CA VAL A 235 7.75 2.57 14.54
C VAL A 235 6.74 1.57 13.99
N SER A 236 7.24 0.63 13.21
CA SER A 236 6.47 -0.29 12.39
C SER A 236 6.97 -1.74 12.54
N LEU A 237 6.17 -2.70 12.06
CA LEU A 237 6.54 -4.12 11.94
C LEU A 237 6.40 -4.56 10.48
N SER A 238 7.18 -5.55 10.05
CA SER A 238 7.14 -6.03 8.68
C SER A 238 5.84 -6.77 8.34
N ASP A 239 5.27 -7.53 9.28
CA ASP A 239 4.09 -8.35 9.09
C ASP A 239 2.76 -7.62 9.41
N ALA A 240 2.82 -6.34 9.74
CA ALA A 240 1.65 -5.56 10.14
C ALA A 240 1.02 -4.81 8.95
N SER A 241 -0.07 -5.32 8.38
CA SER A 241 -0.79 -4.68 7.27
C SER A 241 -1.12 -3.20 7.51
N PRO A 242 -1.51 -2.72 8.72
CA PRO A 242 -1.73 -1.30 8.96
C PRO A 242 -0.49 -0.43 8.72
N CYS A 243 0.73 -0.96 8.94
CA CYS A 243 1.99 -0.28 8.68
C CYS A 243 2.24 -0.16 7.17
N VAL A 244 2.01 -1.25 6.42
CA VAL A 244 2.12 -1.27 4.97
C VAL A 244 1.17 -0.25 4.34
N HIS A 245 -0.11 -0.25 4.75
CA HIS A 245 -1.15 0.61 4.17
C HIS A 245 -0.99 2.11 4.48
N ILE A 246 -0.42 2.48 5.61
CA ILE A 246 -0.19 3.91 5.95
C ILE A 246 1.05 4.47 5.24
N PHE A 247 2.03 3.63 4.89
CA PHE A 247 3.33 4.05 4.42
C PHE A 247 3.30 4.98 3.19
N PRO A 248 2.44 4.78 2.17
CA PRO A 248 2.31 5.74 1.08
C PRO A 248 1.92 7.16 1.54
N ALA A 249 1.15 7.25 2.62
CA ALA A 249 0.81 8.54 3.22
C ALA A 249 1.99 9.15 3.98
N VAL A 250 2.76 8.33 4.71
CA VAL A 250 3.99 8.76 5.39
C VAL A 250 4.99 9.30 4.37
N MET A 251 5.18 8.59 3.26
CA MET A 251 6.03 9.03 2.14
C MET A 251 5.58 10.38 1.56
N ALA A 252 4.28 10.53 1.31
CA ALA A 252 3.73 11.78 0.80
C ALA A 252 3.89 12.94 1.79
N LEU A 253 3.77 12.67 3.10
CA LEU A 253 4.00 13.64 4.16
C LEU A 253 5.48 14.02 4.25
N ALA A 254 6.39 13.05 4.24
CA ALA A 254 7.83 13.29 4.26
C ALA A 254 8.26 14.20 3.09
N LYS A 255 7.73 13.94 1.90
CA LYS A 255 7.95 14.78 0.72
C LYS A 255 7.39 16.19 0.88
N ASN A 256 6.15 16.32 1.36
CA ASN A 256 5.47 17.62 1.49
C ASN A 256 6.08 18.49 2.61
N PHE A 257 6.63 17.87 3.65
CA PHE A 257 7.27 18.54 4.78
C PHE A 257 8.80 18.61 4.64
N SER A 258 9.33 18.27 3.47
CA SER A 258 10.77 18.35 3.20
C SER A 258 11.33 19.73 3.58
N GLY A 259 12.40 19.75 4.37
CA GLY A 259 13.01 20.96 4.93
C GLY A 259 12.35 21.50 6.22
N LEU A 260 11.14 21.05 6.59
CA LEU A 260 10.43 21.45 7.82
C LEU A 260 10.39 20.31 8.85
N ALA A 261 10.37 19.09 8.37
CA ALA A 261 10.42 17.88 9.21
C ALA A 261 11.37 16.86 8.62
N LYS A 262 11.92 16.01 9.47
CA LYS A 262 12.70 14.82 9.12
C LYS A 262 11.86 13.59 9.45
N PHE A 263 11.95 12.59 8.60
CA PHE A 263 11.23 11.34 8.79
C PHE A 263 12.20 10.17 8.82
N ALA A 264 11.99 9.28 9.78
CA ALA A 264 12.68 8.01 9.85
C ALA A 264 11.70 6.88 10.10
N ARG A 265 12.10 5.67 9.77
CA ARG A 265 11.36 4.44 10.04
C ARG A 265 12.21 3.46 10.82
N VAL A 266 11.60 2.83 11.82
CA VAL A 266 12.16 1.76 12.64
C VAL A 266 11.31 0.51 12.43
N MET A 267 11.89 -0.53 11.81
CA MET A 267 11.27 -1.85 11.71
C MET A 267 11.61 -2.64 12.97
N ALA A 268 10.72 -2.61 13.96
CA ALA A 268 11.02 -3.12 15.30
C ALA A 268 11.24 -4.65 15.37
N ASP A 269 10.78 -5.39 14.37
CA ASP A 269 10.99 -6.84 14.23
C ASP A 269 12.28 -7.22 13.47
N LYS A 270 13.05 -6.23 13.00
CA LYS A 270 14.28 -6.47 12.23
C LYS A 270 15.38 -7.11 13.08
N ASN A 271 15.51 -6.66 14.33
CA ASN A 271 16.50 -7.19 15.28
C ASN A 271 16.06 -6.98 16.74
N GLU A 272 16.78 -7.58 17.68
CA GLU A 272 16.48 -7.50 19.12
C GLU A 272 16.72 -6.12 19.72
N ASP A 273 17.67 -5.35 19.20
CA ASP A 273 17.96 -3.99 19.66
C ASP A 273 16.76 -3.07 19.40
N LEU A 274 16.18 -3.13 18.19
CA LEU A 274 15.01 -2.34 17.84
C LEU A 274 13.74 -2.83 18.53
N ARG A 275 13.61 -4.15 18.78
CA ARG A 275 12.52 -4.68 19.61
C ARG A 275 12.58 -4.13 21.02
N GLY A 276 13.77 -4.13 21.63
CA GLY A 276 13.97 -3.51 22.92
C GLY A 276 13.73 -2.00 22.91
N PHE A 277 14.01 -1.28 21.82
CA PHE A 277 13.62 0.13 21.67
C PHE A 277 12.09 0.29 21.74
N MET A 278 11.35 -0.57 21.05
CA MET A 278 9.87 -0.57 21.08
C MET A 278 9.35 -0.79 22.52
N ASP A 279 9.95 -1.72 23.27
CA ASP A 279 9.61 -2.00 24.67
C ASP A 279 9.91 -0.81 25.58
N ASP A 280 11.10 -0.19 25.46
CA ASP A 280 11.49 0.99 26.24
C ASP A 280 10.59 2.20 25.99
N GLN A 281 10.04 2.31 24.78
CA GLN A 281 9.07 3.36 24.44
C GLN A 281 7.62 2.98 24.80
N GLU A 282 7.39 1.81 25.45
CA GLU A 282 6.07 1.30 25.82
C GLU A 282 5.11 1.27 24.62
N ILE A 283 5.61 0.85 23.45
CA ILE A 283 4.81 0.75 22.22
C ILE A 283 4.16 -0.63 22.16
N THR A 284 2.84 -0.66 22.31
CA THR A 284 2.03 -1.90 22.28
C THR A 284 1.22 -2.05 21.00
N GLN A 285 1.15 -1.02 20.17
CA GLN A 285 0.40 -1.01 18.92
C GLN A 285 1.22 -0.35 17.82
N VAL A 286 1.11 -0.87 16.60
CA VAL A 286 1.77 -0.31 15.41
C VAL A 286 0.75 -0.04 14.31
N PRO A 287 1.02 0.95 13.43
CA PRO A 287 2.13 1.90 13.48
C PRO A 287 2.00 2.89 14.63
N THR A 288 3.14 3.28 15.21
CA THR A 288 3.24 4.35 16.20
C THR A 288 4.23 5.40 15.72
N PHE A 289 3.80 6.65 15.69
CA PHE A 289 4.63 7.78 15.27
C PHE A 289 5.07 8.57 16.50
N LEU A 290 6.38 8.67 16.70
CA LEU A 290 6.99 9.45 17.77
C LEU A 290 7.44 10.80 17.20
N PHE A 291 7.13 11.87 17.89
CA PHE A 291 7.47 13.24 17.50
C PHE A 291 8.51 13.81 18.44
N TYR A 292 9.63 14.30 17.88
CA TYR A 292 10.72 14.89 18.64
C TYR A 292 11.06 16.29 18.15
N ARG A 293 11.63 17.08 19.04
CA ARG A 293 12.22 18.37 18.75
C ARG A 293 13.41 18.62 19.69
N GLY A 294 14.57 18.98 19.14
CA GLY A 294 15.77 19.22 19.94
C GLY A 294 16.14 18.04 20.84
N GLY A 295 15.97 16.81 20.38
CA GLY A 295 16.23 15.60 21.16
C GLY A 295 15.13 15.17 22.12
N GLU A 296 14.13 16.03 22.40
CA GLU A 296 13.06 15.72 23.34
C GLU A 296 11.80 15.22 22.64
N MET A 297 11.17 14.17 23.18
CA MET A 297 9.89 13.66 22.68
C MET A 297 8.76 14.62 23.10
N ILE A 298 8.10 15.22 22.10
CA ILE A 298 7.02 16.19 22.31
C ILE A 298 5.61 15.59 22.11
N GLY A 299 5.53 14.37 21.58
CA GLY A 299 4.25 13.70 21.41
C GLY A 299 4.36 12.35 20.73
N ARG A 300 3.20 11.68 20.65
CA ARG A 300 3.05 10.36 20.02
C ARG A 300 1.68 10.27 19.34
N HIS A 301 1.62 9.55 18.24
CA HIS A 301 0.37 9.17 17.57
C HIS A 301 0.36 7.67 17.30
N VAL A 302 -0.75 6.99 17.57
CA VAL A 302 -0.91 5.54 17.37
C VAL A 302 -2.02 5.31 16.34
N GLY A 303 -1.74 4.47 15.37
CA GLY A 303 -2.71 4.01 14.37
C GLY A 303 -2.43 4.46 12.95
N SER A 304 -3.19 3.87 12.01
CA SER A 304 -3.01 4.00 10.57
C SER A 304 -3.99 4.97 9.89
N SER A 305 -4.66 5.84 10.68
CA SER A 305 -5.54 6.86 10.10
C SER A 305 -4.72 8.00 9.48
N ARG A 306 -4.76 8.09 8.14
CA ARG A 306 -4.06 9.16 7.39
C ARG A 306 -4.48 10.56 7.85
N GLY A 307 -5.79 10.75 8.09
CA GLY A 307 -6.33 12.07 8.50
C GLY A 307 -5.82 12.49 9.87
N ASP A 308 -5.80 11.57 10.82
CA ASP A 308 -5.37 11.83 12.18
C ASP A 308 -3.85 12.06 12.24
N LEU A 309 -3.07 11.28 11.49
CA LEU A 309 -1.62 11.49 11.37
C LEU A 309 -1.28 12.88 10.82
N ILE A 310 -1.95 13.32 9.75
CA ILE A 310 -1.77 14.68 9.20
C ILE A 310 -2.11 15.73 10.26
N GLY A 311 -3.27 15.57 10.93
CA GLY A 311 -3.69 16.49 12.00
C GLY A 311 -2.69 16.56 13.13
N GLN A 312 -2.14 15.42 13.54
CA GLN A 312 -1.15 15.35 14.61
C GLN A 312 0.19 16.00 14.21
N ILE A 313 0.70 15.75 12.99
CA ILE A 313 1.92 16.41 12.48
C ILE A 313 1.75 17.93 12.47
N LEU A 314 0.63 18.44 11.98
CA LEU A 314 0.37 19.88 11.95
C LEU A 314 0.27 20.47 13.37
N THR A 315 -0.32 19.73 14.31
CA THR A 315 -0.41 20.14 15.73
C THR A 315 0.98 20.19 16.36
N MET A 316 1.79 19.17 16.19
CA MET A 316 3.16 19.12 16.72
C MET A 316 4.04 20.19 16.07
N GLN A 317 3.91 20.40 14.77
CA GLN A 317 4.61 21.46 14.05
C GLN A 317 4.26 22.85 14.60
N SER A 318 2.95 23.11 14.84
CA SER A 318 2.49 24.36 15.41
C SER A 318 3.00 24.55 16.85
N ALA A 319 2.94 23.52 17.69
CA ALA A 319 3.46 23.52 19.04
C ALA A 319 4.97 23.76 19.06
N ALA A 320 5.69 23.22 18.06
CA ALA A 320 7.10 23.44 17.85
C ALA A 320 7.44 24.84 17.27
N GLY A 321 6.46 25.70 16.95
CA GLY A 321 6.69 27.02 16.36
C GLY A 321 7.23 26.97 14.92
N ILE A 322 7.06 25.85 14.21
CA ILE A 322 7.50 25.66 12.82
C ILE A 322 6.39 26.12 11.88
N PRO A 323 6.68 26.99 10.89
CA PRO A 323 5.64 27.46 9.98
C PRO A 323 5.08 26.32 9.13
N PRO A 324 3.80 26.36 8.73
CA PRO A 324 3.22 25.33 7.87
C PRO A 324 3.88 25.29 6.49
N PRO A 325 3.86 24.15 5.80
CA PRO A 325 4.40 24.03 4.45
C PRO A 325 3.72 25.04 3.52
N ARG A 326 4.51 25.67 2.66
CA ARG A 326 3.94 26.61 1.69
C ARG A 326 3.06 25.86 0.70
N PRO A 327 1.83 26.32 0.44
CA PRO A 327 1.00 25.71 -0.57
C PRO A 327 1.74 25.73 -1.92
N PRO A 328 1.62 24.70 -2.75
CA PRO A 328 2.28 24.65 -4.04
C PRO A 328 1.95 25.92 -4.85
N THR A 329 2.98 26.61 -5.32
CA THR A 329 2.87 27.82 -6.14
C THR A 329 2.10 27.46 -7.42
N GLY A 330 0.81 27.80 -7.49
CA GLY A 330 -0.07 27.47 -8.62
C GLY A 330 -1.48 27.02 -8.23
N ALA A 331 -1.76 26.77 -6.98
CA ALA A 331 -3.13 26.53 -6.53
C ALA A 331 -3.94 27.82 -6.67
N LYS A 332 -4.64 27.98 -7.81
CA LYS A 332 -5.65 29.04 -7.97
C LYS A 332 -6.62 28.95 -6.80
N LYS A 333 -6.68 29.97 -5.93
CA LYS A 333 -7.70 30.11 -4.89
C LYS A 333 -9.06 29.84 -5.56
N ARG A 334 -9.70 28.74 -5.18
CA ARG A 334 -11.09 28.50 -5.55
C ARG A 334 -11.88 29.69 -5.01
N GLN A 335 -12.36 30.56 -5.88
CA GLN A 335 -13.32 31.59 -5.49
C GLN A 335 -14.55 30.88 -4.91
N PRO A 336 -15.07 31.35 -3.77
CA PRO A 336 -16.30 30.78 -3.22
C PRO A 336 -17.40 30.97 -4.28
N MET A 337 -18.05 29.88 -4.66
CA MET A 337 -19.23 29.92 -5.54
C MET A 337 -20.23 30.91 -4.95
N ARG A 338 -20.49 32.01 -5.64
CA ARG A 338 -21.61 32.91 -5.30
C ARG A 338 -22.88 32.04 -5.36
N ARG A 339 -23.49 31.83 -4.21
CA ARG A 339 -24.85 31.27 -4.11
C ARG A 339 -25.77 32.14 -4.95
N GLY A 340 -26.22 31.63 -6.11
CA GLY A 340 -27.26 32.26 -6.89
C GLY A 340 -28.50 32.46 -6.03
N ARG A 341 -28.98 33.70 -5.94
CA ARG A 341 -30.28 34.00 -5.35
C ARG A 341 -31.33 33.30 -6.21
N TYR A 342 -31.98 32.31 -5.66
CA TYR A 342 -33.24 31.81 -6.22
C TYR A 342 -34.31 32.89 -6.04
N THR A 343 -34.67 33.57 -7.10
CA THR A 343 -35.87 34.39 -7.15
C THR A 343 -37.05 33.42 -7.31
N LYS A 344 -37.87 33.32 -6.28
CA LYS A 344 -39.19 32.67 -6.38
C LYS A 344 -40.02 33.45 -7.37
N SER A 345 -40.33 32.87 -8.53
CA SER A 345 -41.38 33.33 -9.42
C SER A 345 -42.75 33.02 -8.77
N ALA A 346 -43.58 34.03 -8.65
CA ALA A 346 -44.97 33.90 -8.19
C ALA A 346 -45.81 33.14 -9.23
N PRO A 347 -46.82 32.35 -8.82
CA PRO A 347 -47.72 31.70 -9.77
C PRO A 347 -48.64 32.74 -10.46
N PRO A 348 -49.05 32.50 -11.71
CA PRO A 348 -50.01 33.37 -12.37
C PRO A 348 -51.41 33.18 -11.81
N SER A 349 -52.14 34.28 -11.75
CA SER A 349 -53.55 34.42 -11.32
C SER A 349 -54.48 33.80 -12.34
#